data_d01090e90b5c573c379116441d3b7a9e
#
_entry.id   d01090e90b5c573c379116441d3b7a9e
#
_cell.length_a   1.000
_cell.length_b   1.000
_cell.length_c   1.000
_cell.angle_alpha   90.00
_cell.angle_beta   90.00
_cell.angle_gamma   90.00
#
_symmetry.space_group_name_H-M   'P 1'
#
loop_
_entity.id
_entity.type
_entity.pdbx_description
1 polymer ?
#
loop_
_entity_poly.entity_id
_entity_poly.type
_entity_poly.pdbx_seq_one_letter_code
_entity_poly.pdbx_strand_id
1 'polypeptide(L)'
;MELSTEYLSMVQNFIRHKKAAGWSRRKGAEMPIKSKQKGKRFELELSRKFREYGYTESRRTAQYCGNTGDASDVVGLPGIHVEAKHQERMQLYDWMDQAKHDAKESGKDVLPTVFHKRNNHKILVTMELDDWMTIFREYEAGMSLKEGADDGRG
;
A
#
# COMPACT_ATOMS: atom_id res chain seq x y z
N MET A 1 -15.87 -21.33 -2.32
CA MET A 1 -14.62 -20.86 -1.68
C MET A 1 -15.04 -19.83 -0.64
N GLU A 2 -15.10 -20.25 0.62
CA GLU A 2 -15.48 -19.36 1.73
C GLU A 2 -14.34 -18.36 1.94
N LEU A 3 -14.66 -17.08 1.81
CA LEU A 3 -13.77 -16.03 2.27
C LEU A 3 -13.63 -16.18 3.79
N SER A 4 -12.39 -16.41 4.24
CA SER A 4 -12.11 -16.76 5.63
C SER A 4 -12.68 -15.68 6.56
N THR A 5 -13.17 -16.11 7.71
CA THR A 5 -13.65 -15.27 8.82
C THR A 5 -12.62 -14.19 9.20
N GLU A 6 -11.36 -14.42 8.89
CA GLU A 6 -10.24 -13.48 9.06
C GLU A 6 -10.35 -12.26 8.14
N TYR A 7 -10.78 -12.43 6.87
CA TYR A 7 -10.97 -11.31 5.94
C TYR A 7 -12.12 -10.40 6.39
N LEU A 8 -13.21 -10.97 6.87
CA LEU A 8 -14.36 -10.22 7.41
C LEU A 8 -13.98 -9.47 8.69
N SER A 9 -13.19 -10.09 9.56
CA SER A 9 -12.63 -9.47 10.77
C SER A 9 -11.71 -8.29 10.41
N MET A 10 -10.91 -8.43 9.36
CA MET A 10 -10.00 -7.41 8.87
C MET A 10 -10.74 -6.18 8.33
N VAL A 11 -11.81 -6.37 7.58
CA VAL A 11 -12.66 -5.28 7.06
C VAL A 11 -13.42 -4.58 8.20
N GLN A 12 -13.93 -5.31 9.18
CA GLN A 12 -14.60 -4.74 10.35
C GLN A 12 -13.64 -3.99 11.27
N ASN A 13 -12.41 -4.46 11.45
CA ASN A 13 -11.36 -3.73 12.17
C ASN A 13 -10.96 -2.44 11.43
N PHE A 14 -10.92 -2.44 10.11
CA PHE A 14 -10.69 -1.26 9.29
C PHE A 14 -11.71 -0.15 9.55
N ILE A 15 -13.00 -0.51 9.66
CA ILE A 15 -14.08 0.45 9.94
C ILE A 15 -14.02 0.94 11.39
N ARG A 16 -13.62 0.09 12.34
CA ARG A 16 -13.56 0.43 13.77
C ARG A 16 -12.40 1.37 14.11
N HIS A 17 -11.24 1.23 13.46
CA HIS A 17 -10.08 2.10 13.71
C HIS A 17 -10.23 3.51 13.14
N LYS A 18 -11.13 3.76 12.20
CA LYS A 18 -11.45 5.13 11.75
C LYS A 18 -12.05 6.03 12.83
N LYS A 19 -12.61 5.47 13.92
CA LYS A 19 -13.28 6.25 14.98
C LYS A 19 -12.39 6.60 16.18
N ALA A 20 -11.22 5.96 16.35
CA ALA A 20 -10.43 6.06 17.59
C ALA A 20 -9.20 6.97 17.55
N ALA A 21 -8.81 7.53 16.40
CA ALA A 21 -7.60 8.35 16.28
C ALA A 21 -7.89 9.85 16.46
N GLY A 22 -8.13 10.28 17.68
CA GLY A 22 -7.98 11.67 18.10
C GLY A 22 -6.49 12.02 18.11
N TRP A 23 -6.02 12.76 17.11
CA TRP A 23 -4.62 13.13 17.01
C TRP A 23 -4.34 14.48 17.65
N SER A 24 -3.63 14.46 18.77
CA SER A 24 -3.05 15.63 19.42
C SER A 24 -1.77 16.06 18.68
N ARG A 25 -1.76 17.31 18.21
CA ARG A 25 -0.65 17.95 17.50
C ARG A 25 0.40 18.43 18.51
N ARG A 26 1.60 17.81 18.53
CA ARG A 26 2.78 18.40 19.19
C ARG A 26 3.65 19.07 18.12
N LYS A 27 3.80 20.39 18.23
CA LYS A 27 4.81 21.16 17.47
C LYS A 27 6.17 20.93 18.12
N GLY A 28 7.06 20.17 17.47
CA GLY A 28 8.49 20.14 17.74
C GLY A 28 9.21 20.71 16.54
N ALA A 29 10.20 21.56 16.73
CA ALA A 29 11.03 22.12 15.65
C ALA A 29 11.75 20.98 14.90
N GLU A 30 11.34 20.72 13.66
CA GLU A 30 11.96 19.70 12.81
C GLU A 30 13.26 20.26 12.22
N MET A 31 14.38 19.64 12.57
CA MET A 31 15.61 19.81 11.80
C MET A 31 15.43 19.30 10.37
N PRO A 32 16.03 19.96 9.35
CA PRO A 32 15.88 19.55 7.96
C PRO A 32 16.47 18.13 7.76
N ILE A 33 15.61 17.15 7.64
CA ILE A 33 15.99 15.75 7.39
C ILE A 33 16.42 15.64 5.94
N LYS A 34 17.63 15.14 5.68
CA LYS A 34 18.12 14.88 4.32
C LYS A 34 17.11 14.03 3.56
N SER A 35 16.83 14.35 2.31
CA SER A 35 15.80 13.74 1.46
C SER A 35 15.85 12.20 1.49
N LYS A 36 17.06 11.61 1.44
CA LYS A 36 17.27 10.15 1.52
C LYS A 36 16.77 9.53 2.83
N GLN A 37 16.92 10.21 3.97
CA GLN A 37 16.42 9.73 5.27
C GLN A 37 14.89 9.82 5.33
N LYS A 38 14.29 10.81 4.69
CA LYS A 38 12.84 10.99 4.61
C LYS A 38 12.19 9.85 3.81
N GLY A 39 12.77 9.48 2.67
CA GLY A 39 12.34 8.32 1.88
C GLY A 39 12.39 7.03 2.71
N LYS A 40 13.55 6.70 3.28
CA LYS A 40 13.73 5.51 4.12
C LYS A 40 12.74 5.43 5.30
N ARG A 41 12.44 6.56 5.95
CA ARG A 41 11.44 6.60 7.02
C ARG A 41 10.04 6.29 6.51
N PHE A 42 9.71 6.76 5.33
CA PHE A 42 8.42 6.52 4.73
C PHE A 42 8.24 5.06 4.29
N GLU A 43 9.25 4.44 3.71
CA GLU A 43 9.26 3.01 3.38
C GLU A 43 9.04 2.14 4.64
N LEU A 44 9.70 2.48 5.76
CA LEU A 44 9.49 1.83 7.05
C LEU A 44 8.09 2.08 7.63
N GLU A 45 7.54 3.28 7.46
CA GLU A 45 6.16 3.60 7.84
C GLU A 45 5.15 2.76 7.06
N LEU A 46 5.32 2.63 5.74
CA LEU A 46 4.48 1.80 4.89
C LEU A 46 4.53 0.33 5.31
N SER A 47 5.73 -0.24 5.48
CA SER A 47 5.87 -1.65 5.87
C SER A 47 5.19 -1.95 7.22
N ARG A 48 5.29 -1.02 8.18
CA ARG A 48 4.59 -1.15 9.48
C ARG A 48 3.07 -1.09 9.29
N LYS A 49 2.58 -0.13 8.50
CA LYS A 49 1.15 -0.02 8.21
C LYS A 49 0.58 -1.27 7.53
N PHE A 50 1.29 -1.83 6.57
CA PHE A 50 0.86 -3.06 5.92
C PHE A 50 0.78 -4.23 6.93
N ARG A 51 1.71 -4.32 7.88
CA ARG A 51 1.60 -5.32 8.97
C ARG A 51 0.38 -5.08 9.87
N GLU A 52 0.05 -3.82 10.18
CA GLU A 52 -1.17 -3.46 10.92
C GLU A 52 -2.45 -3.89 10.19
N TYR A 53 -2.41 -3.97 8.86
CA TYR A 53 -3.50 -4.50 8.01
C TYR A 53 -3.47 -6.02 7.82
N GLY A 54 -2.55 -6.73 8.47
CA GLY A 54 -2.47 -8.20 8.43
C GLY A 54 -1.41 -8.76 7.48
N TYR A 55 -0.67 -7.93 6.74
CA TYR A 55 0.44 -8.36 5.88
C TYR A 55 1.73 -8.48 6.70
N THR A 56 1.81 -9.51 7.55
CA THR A 56 2.84 -9.70 8.58
C THR A 56 4.25 -9.75 8.03
N GLU A 57 4.42 -10.27 6.81
CA GLU A 57 5.71 -10.40 6.11
C GLU A 57 6.19 -9.09 5.47
N SER A 58 5.40 -8.00 5.58
CA SER A 58 5.77 -6.75 4.96
C SER A 58 7.02 -6.15 5.60
N ARG A 59 7.99 -5.83 4.74
CA ARG A 59 9.25 -5.23 5.14
C ARG A 59 9.80 -4.30 4.05
N ARG A 60 10.63 -3.37 4.48
CA ARG A 60 11.41 -2.53 3.57
C ARG A 60 12.43 -3.39 2.82
N THR A 61 12.58 -3.18 1.52
CA THR A 61 13.64 -3.78 0.73
C THR A 61 14.97 -3.10 1.05
N ALA A 62 15.99 -3.87 1.38
CA ALA A 62 17.32 -3.31 1.58
C ALA A 62 17.95 -3.05 0.20
N GLN A 63 18.15 -1.80 -0.17
CA GLN A 63 18.82 -1.39 -1.41
C GLN A 63 20.30 -1.88 -1.54
N TYR A 64 20.76 -2.73 -0.64
CA TYR A 64 22.16 -3.18 -0.57
C TYR A 64 22.43 -4.54 -1.18
N CYS A 65 21.42 -5.27 -1.58
CA CYS A 65 21.63 -6.54 -2.25
C CYS A 65 21.41 -6.32 -3.75
N GLY A 66 22.47 -5.97 -4.45
CA GLY A 66 22.46 -5.97 -5.91
C GLY A 66 21.82 -7.27 -6.40
N ASN A 67 20.81 -7.17 -7.25
CA ASN A 67 20.21 -8.28 -7.99
C ASN A 67 19.38 -9.30 -7.16
N THR A 68 18.62 -8.87 -6.14
CA THR A 68 17.67 -9.76 -5.44
C THR A 68 16.32 -9.94 -6.15
N GLY A 69 16.13 -9.32 -7.31
CA GLY A 69 14.85 -9.39 -8.05
C GLY A 69 13.67 -8.64 -7.39
N ASP A 70 13.91 -7.96 -6.27
CA ASP A 70 12.93 -7.12 -5.58
C ASP A 70 13.24 -5.65 -5.79
N ALA A 71 12.77 -5.11 -6.92
CA ALA A 71 12.91 -3.67 -7.25
C ALA A 71 11.92 -2.79 -6.47
N SER A 72 10.96 -3.39 -5.76
CA SER A 72 9.97 -2.71 -4.92
C SER A 72 10.58 -2.11 -3.66
N ASP A 73 10.18 -0.90 -3.25
CA ASP A 73 10.64 -0.25 -2.02
C ASP A 73 10.19 -0.98 -0.73
N VAL A 74 9.00 -1.58 -0.79
CA VAL A 74 8.42 -2.40 0.27
C VAL A 74 7.88 -3.68 -0.34
N VAL A 75 8.19 -4.82 0.24
CA VAL A 75 7.70 -6.15 -0.15
C VAL A 75 6.72 -6.71 0.87
N GLY A 76 6.02 -7.80 0.52
CA GLY A 76 5.07 -8.48 1.40
C GLY A 76 3.62 -8.01 1.22
N LEU A 77 3.31 -7.24 0.18
CA LEU A 77 1.96 -6.94 -0.27
C LEU A 77 1.70 -7.74 -1.56
N PRO A 78 0.91 -8.83 -1.52
CA PRO A 78 0.77 -9.75 -2.64
C PRO A 78 0.20 -9.06 -3.90
N GLY A 79 0.81 -9.33 -5.06
CA GLY A 79 0.36 -8.81 -6.35
C GLY A 79 0.61 -7.32 -6.57
N ILE A 80 1.25 -6.62 -5.65
CA ILE A 80 1.50 -5.17 -5.73
C ILE A 80 3.00 -4.88 -5.73
N HIS A 81 3.45 -4.13 -6.73
CA HIS A 81 4.76 -3.47 -6.71
C HIS A 81 4.65 -2.12 -6.00
N VAL A 82 5.37 -1.94 -4.93
CA VAL A 82 5.28 -0.73 -4.09
C VAL A 82 6.42 0.23 -4.40
N GLU A 83 6.10 1.37 -4.95
CA GLU A 83 6.98 2.53 -5.09
C GLU A 83 6.60 3.58 -4.03
N ALA A 84 7.55 4.02 -3.20
CA ALA A 84 7.30 4.90 -2.05
C ALA A 84 7.88 6.30 -2.27
N LYS A 85 7.03 7.34 -2.29
CA LYS A 85 7.43 8.73 -2.50
C LYS A 85 6.97 9.65 -1.38
N HIS A 86 7.92 10.26 -0.66
CA HIS A 86 7.63 11.27 0.34
C HIS A 86 8.22 12.61 -0.09
N GLN A 87 7.49 13.39 -0.87
CA GLN A 87 7.92 14.64 -1.48
C GLN A 87 6.82 15.70 -1.43
N GLU A 88 7.22 16.98 -1.34
CA GLU A 88 6.27 18.10 -1.36
C GLU A 88 5.80 18.42 -2.79
N ARG A 89 6.69 18.30 -3.78
CA ARG A 89 6.36 18.47 -5.19
C ARG A 89 5.94 17.14 -5.79
N MET A 90 4.72 17.06 -6.28
CA MET A 90 4.18 15.86 -6.91
C MET A 90 4.65 15.73 -8.36
N GLN A 91 5.15 14.54 -8.71
CA GLN A 91 5.59 14.14 -10.04
C GLN A 91 4.99 12.76 -10.35
N LEU A 92 3.64 12.68 -10.33
CA LEU A 92 2.91 11.41 -10.31
C LEU A 92 3.20 10.54 -11.54
N TYR A 93 3.27 11.14 -12.73
CA TYR A 93 3.55 10.39 -13.96
C TYR A 93 4.97 9.84 -13.98
N ASP A 94 5.97 10.64 -13.60
CA ASP A 94 7.36 10.18 -13.52
C ASP A 94 7.52 9.04 -12.51
N TRP A 95 6.80 9.12 -11.38
CA TRP A 95 6.81 8.06 -10.38
C TRP A 95 6.11 6.79 -10.84
N MET A 96 5.02 6.92 -11.59
CA MET A 96 4.33 5.78 -12.20
C MET A 96 5.21 5.11 -13.27
N ASP A 97 5.88 5.88 -14.12
CA ASP A 97 6.79 5.36 -15.12
C ASP A 97 7.95 4.59 -14.46
N GLN A 98 8.50 5.10 -13.36
CA GLN A 98 9.48 4.39 -12.56
C GLN A 98 8.91 3.08 -12.00
N ALA A 99 7.76 3.11 -11.34
CA ALA A 99 7.12 1.93 -10.76
C ALA A 99 6.84 0.84 -11.81
N LYS A 100 6.38 1.22 -13.01
CA LYS A 100 6.15 0.32 -14.14
C LYS A 100 7.45 -0.31 -14.65
N HIS A 101 8.49 0.50 -14.79
CA HIS A 101 9.80 0.01 -15.21
C HIS A 101 10.34 -1.03 -14.22
N ASP A 102 10.33 -0.70 -12.94
CA ASP A 102 10.88 -1.55 -11.88
C ASP A 102 10.03 -2.83 -11.67
N ALA A 103 8.71 -2.73 -11.78
CA ALA A 103 7.82 -3.90 -11.76
C ALA A 103 8.13 -4.86 -12.93
N LYS A 104 8.31 -4.32 -14.13
CA LYS A 104 8.67 -5.12 -15.33
C LYS A 104 10.03 -5.80 -15.18
N GLU A 105 11.03 -5.06 -14.69
CA GLU A 105 12.39 -5.60 -14.46
C GLU A 105 12.40 -6.72 -13.40
N SER A 106 11.46 -6.70 -12.46
CA SER A 106 11.32 -7.76 -11.46
C SER A 106 10.90 -9.11 -12.05
N GLY A 107 10.33 -9.11 -13.26
CA GLY A 107 9.81 -10.32 -13.92
C GLY A 107 8.60 -10.95 -13.22
N LYS A 108 7.99 -10.25 -12.25
CA LYS A 108 6.83 -10.72 -11.48
C LYS A 108 5.55 -10.16 -12.09
N ASP A 109 4.47 -10.92 -11.99
CA ASP A 109 3.12 -10.45 -12.32
C ASP A 109 2.57 -9.64 -11.13
N VAL A 110 2.84 -8.34 -11.15
CA VAL A 110 2.47 -7.41 -10.07
C VAL A 110 1.98 -6.09 -10.65
N LEU A 111 1.06 -5.45 -9.94
CA LEU A 111 0.48 -4.16 -10.33
C LEU A 111 1.38 -3.01 -9.81
N PRO A 112 1.93 -2.17 -10.70
CA PRO A 112 2.73 -1.01 -10.31
C PRO A 112 1.88 -0.01 -9.53
N THR A 113 2.32 0.35 -8.32
CA THR A 113 1.54 1.22 -7.44
C THR A 113 2.44 2.19 -6.70
N VAL A 114 2.11 3.48 -6.78
CA VAL A 114 2.84 4.55 -6.08
C VAL A 114 2.11 4.90 -4.78
N PHE A 115 2.75 4.65 -3.66
CA PHE A 115 2.33 5.12 -2.33
C PHE A 115 3.06 6.43 -2.03
N HIS A 116 2.31 7.51 -1.86
CA HIS A 116 2.96 8.81 -1.70
C HIS A 116 2.28 9.70 -0.66
N LYS A 117 3.06 10.63 -0.12
CA LYS A 117 2.54 11.68 0.75
C LYS A 117 3.39 12.95 0.71
N ARG A 118 2.80 14.05 1.14
CA ARG A 118 3.50 15.28 1.57
C ARG A 118 3.60 15.32 3.08
N ASN A 119 4.41 16.25 3.61
CA ASN A 119 4.46 16.49 5.05
C ASN A 119 3.06 16.80 5.60
N ASN A 120 2.74 16.23 6.74
CA ASN A 120 1.45 16.44 7.44
C ASN A 120 0.19 16.06 6.64
N HIS A 121 0.33 15.25 5.58
CA HIS A 121 -0.79 14.74 4.80
C HIS A 121 -0.91 13.22 4.95
N LYS A 122 -2.10 12.72 4.66
CA LYS A 122 -2.36 11.27 4.58
C LYS A 122 -1.62 10.66 3.40
N ILE A 123 -1.33 9.39 3.50
CA ILE A 123 -0.81 8.60 2.39
C ILE A 123 -1.91 8.45 1.35
N LEU A 124 -1.56 8.71 0.10
CA LEU A 124 -2.39 8.44 -1.06
C LEU A 124 -1.78 7.30 -1.86
N VAL A 125 -2.62 6.64 -2.64
CA VAL A 125 -2.24 5.55 -3.53
C VAL A 125 -2.60 5.94 -4.94
N THR A 126 -1.66 5.82 -5.86
CA THR A 126 -1.85 6.11 -7.29
C THR A 126 -1.46 4.87 -8.11
N MET A 127 -2.29 4.50 -9.04
CA MET A 127 -2.06 3.46 -10.04
C MET A 127 -2.75 3.83 -11.35
N GLU A 128 -2.44 3.13 -12.44
CA GLU A 128 -3.14 3.32 -13.69
C GLU A 128 -4.58 2.81 -13.61
N LEU A 129 -5.47 3.36 -14.44
CA LEU A 129 -6.90 3.02 -14.40
C LEU A 129 -7.14 1.53 -14.65
N ASP A 130 -6.41 0.92 -15.58
CA ASP A 130 -6.59 -0.49 -15.93
C ASP A 130 -6.21 -1.41 -14.77
N ASP A 131 -5.15 -1.08 -14.04
CA ASP A 131 -4.71 -1.79 -12.85
C ASP A 131 -5.73 -1.63 -11.72
N TRP A 132 -6.23 -0.41 -11.50
CA TRP A 132 -7.29 -0.16 -10.52
C TRP A 132 -8.58 -0.91 -10.86
N MET A 133 -8.97 -0.96 -12.15
CA MET A 133 -10.14 -1.72 -12.60
C MET A 133 -9.97 -3.23 -12.39
N THR A 134 -8.76 -3.75 -12.48
CA THR A 134 -8.46 -5.15 -12.15
C THR A 134 -8.80 -5.43 -10.68
N ILE A 135 -8.32 -4.59 -9.75
CA ILE A 135 -8.62 -4.70 -8.32
C ILE A 135 -10.13 -4.49 -8.05
N PHE A 136 -10.75 -3.53 -8.72
CA PHE A 136 -12.15 -3.21 -8.51
C PHE A 136 -13.08 -4.37 -8.92
N ARG A 137 -12.79 -5.06 -10.02
CA ARG A 137 -13.54 -6.25 -10.46
C ARG A 137 -13.47 -7.39 -9.45
N GLU A 138 -12.31 -7.61 -8.85
CA GLU A 138 -12.16 -8.59 -7.77
C GLU A 138 -13.01 -8.21 -6.53
N TYR A 139 -13.02 -6.91 -6.20
CA TYR A 139 -13.88 -6.39 -5.13
C TYR A 139 -15.37 -6.61 -5.44
N GLU A 140 -15.85 -6.30 -6.65
CA GLU A 140 -17.23 -6.53 -7.07
C GLU A 140 -17.61 -8.02 -7.03
N ALA A 141 -16.74 -8.89 -7.53
CA ALA A 141 -16.95 -10.33 -7.48
C ALA A 141 -17.07 -10.81 -6.03
N GLY A 142 -16.24 -10.31 -5.12
CA GLY A 142 -16.34 -10.62 -3.71
C GLY A 142 -17.62 -10.10 -3.04
N MET A 143 -18.18 -8.98 -3.49
CA MET A 143 -19.48 -8.47 -3.01
C MET A 143 -20.64 -9.33 -3.47
N SER A 144 -20.68 -9.70 -4.75
CA SER A 144 -21.75 -10.53 -5.33
C SER A 144 -21.82 -11.91 -4.68
N LEU A 145 -20.68 -12.51 -4.32
CA LEU A 145 -20.63 -13.78 -3.60
C LEU A 145 -21.23 -13.68 -2.19
N LYS A 146 -21.14 -12.52 -1.53
CA LYS A 146 -21.73 -12.31 -0.19
C LYS A 146 -23.24 -12.17 -0.26
N GLU A 147 -23.78 -11.45 -1.25
CA GLU A 147 -25.22 -11.29 -1.44
C GLU A 147 -25.89 -12.62 -1.77
N GLY A 148 -25.30 -13.46 -2.61
CA GLY A 148 -25.81 -14.78 -2.93
C GLY A 148 -25.76 -15.79 -1.78
N ALA A 149 -24.91 -15.58 -0.76
CA ALA A 149 -24.82 -16.43 0.41
C ALA A 149 -25.88 -16.10 1.49
N ASP A 150 -26.42 -14.88 1.49
CA ASP A 150 -27.42 -14.43 2.48
C ASP A 150 -28.86 -14.82 2.05
N ASP A 151 -29.12 -14.96 0.75
CA ASP A 151 -30.43 -15.40 0.22
C ASP A 151 -30.71 -16.90 0.40
N GLY A 152 -29.76 -17.69 0.83
CA GLY A 152 -29.86 -19.14 1.00
C GLY A 152 -30.34 -19.63 2.39
N ARG A 153 -30.69 -18.73 3.32
CA ARG A 153 -31.22 -19.06 4.66
C ARG A 153 -32.60 -18.45 4.86
N GLY A 154 -33.53 -18.96 4.14
CA GLY A 154 -34.95 -18.77 4.39
C GLY A 154 -35.61 -20.12 4.66
#